data_e21df67754b90ad0bb1c609b2680b2f8
#
_entry.id   e21df67754b90ad0bb1c609b2680b2f8
#
_cell.length_a   1.000
_cell.length_b   1.000
_cell.length_c   1.000
_cell.angle_alpha   90.00
_cell.angle_beta   90.00
_cell.angle_gamma   90.00
#
_symmetry.space_group_name_H-M   'P 1'
#
loop_
_entity.id
_entity.type
_entity.pdbx_description
1 polymer ?
#
loop_
_entity_poly.entity_id
_entity_poly.type
_entity_poly.pdbx_seq_one_letter_code
_entity_poly.pdbx_strand_id
1 'polypeptide(L)'
;SAAKSPAMDAVRDPLAHVERDAAAIWPEIRRAHETAKVVADARRDAWETDARAAVKGGRAAPPKPAEANEPDAPQMPRIVITDATIEATAAILTGNPRGLVLWRDECSAWLGNIGKYGDGDRAFWLEAYGGRSYTVDRKKHPEPLRLDHVAVSIVGGIQPDRLATLLMSGDDDGMAGRFLLT
;
A
#
# COMPACT_ATOMS: atom_id res chain seq x y z
N SER A 1 -7.56 -21.21 -24.93
CA SER A 1 -7.52 -20.68 -23.54
C SER A 1 -6.92 -21.65 -22.51
N ALA A 2 -6.70 -22.93 -22.85
CA ALA A 2 -6.16 -23.94 -21.91
C ALA A 2 -4.68 -23.69 -21.47
N ALA A 3 -3.92 -22.87 -22.18
CA ALA A 3 -2.51 -22.60 -21.88
C ALA A 3 -2.27 -21.28 -21.10
N LYS A 4 -3.30 -20.45 -20.91
CA LYS A 4 -3.15 -19.15 -20.23
C LYS A 4 -2.78 -19.30 -18.74
N SER A 5 -3.52 -20.14 -18.01
CA SER A 5 -3.31 -20.28 -16.56
C SER A 5 -1.93 -20.84 -16.21
N PRO A 6 -1.42 -21.91 -16.85
CA PRO A 6 -0.08 -22.41 -16.54
C PRO A 6 1.04 -21.40 -16.83
N ALA A 7 0.92 -20.59 -17.89
CA ALA A 7 1.90 -19.55 -18.20
C ALA A 7 1.88 -18.42 -17.16
N MET A 8 0.69 -18.02 -16.71
CA MET A 8 0.52 -17.03 -15.65
C MET A 8 1.06 -17.55 -14.31
N ASP A 9 0.78 -18.81 -13.96
CA ASP A 9 1.24 -19.44 -12.73
C ASP A 9 2.77 -19.49 -12.66
N ALA A 10 3.44 -19.79 -13.78
CA ALA A 10 4.91 -19.80 -13.85
C ALA A 10 5.55 -18.45 -13.48
N VAL A 11 4.86 -17.33 -13.71
CA VAL A 11 5.32 -16.00 -13.32
C VAL A 11 4.88 -15.66 -11.88
N ARG A 12 3.70 -16.12 -11.46
CA ARG A 12 3.14 -15.84 -10.14
C ARG A 12 3.81 -16.62 -9.01
N ASP A 13 4.16 -17.89 -9.25
CA ASP A 13 4.72 -18.78 -8.23
C ASP A 13 6.01 -18.26 -7.60
N PRO A 14 6.99 -17.71 -8.33
CA PRO A 14 8.17 -17.07 -7.74
C PRO A 14 7.82 -15.90 -6.81
N LEU A 15 6.85 -15.06 -7.21
CA LEU A 15 6.41 -13.94 -6.36
C LEU A 15 5.74 -14.42 -5.07
N ALA A 16 4.88 -15.43 -5.18
CA ALA A 16 4.25 -16.06 -4.02
C ALA A 16 5.28 -16.74 -3.10
N HIS A 17 6.37 -17.26 -3.65
CA HIS A 17 7.47 -17.82 -2.85
C HIS A 17 8.16 -16.72 -2.03
N VAL A 18 8.53 -15.62 -2.65
CA VAL A 18 9.15 -14.47 -1.97
C VAL A 18 8.23 -13.89 -0.89
N GLU A 19 6.91 -13.80 -1.13
CA GLU A 19 5.95 -13.37 -0.10
C GLU A 19 5.90 -14.33 1.09
N ARG A 20 5.90 -15.64 0.85
CA ARG A 20 5.91 -16.64 1.93
C ARG A 20 7.17 -16.55 2.78
N ASP A 21 8.34 -16.38 2.15
CA ASP A 21 9.61 -16.24 2.87
C ASP A 21 9.61 -14.96 3.72
N ALA A 22 9.15 -13.86 3.16
CA ALA A 22 9.01 -12.59 3.89
C ALA A 22 7.98 -12.69 5.02
N ALA A 23 6.89 -13.44 4.82
CA ALA A 23 5.86 -13.68 5.84
C ALA A 23 6.33 -14.60 6.98
N ALA A 24 7.36 -15.42 6.76
CA ALA A 24 7.86 -16.34 7.78
C ALA A 24 8.40 -15.63 9.04
N ILE A 25 8.98 -14.43 8.89
CA ILE A 25 9.49 -13.61 10.00
C ILE A 25 8.40 -12.73 10.64
N TRP A 26 7.22 -12.65 10.05
CA TRP A 26 6.13 -11.77 10.52
C TRP A 26 5.69 -12.02 11.97
N PRO A 27 5.56 -13.26 12.46
CA PRO A 27 5.20 -13.51 13.85
C PRO A 27 6.21 -12.93 14.85
N GLU A 28 7.49 -12.87 14.50
CA GLU A 28 8.53 -12.28 15.35
C GLU A 28 8.44 -10.76 15.36
N ILE A 29 8.26 -10.15 14.19
CA ILE A 29 8.08 -8.70 14.05
C ILE A 29 6.85 -8.25 14.85
N ARG A 30 5.74 -8.97 14.76
CA ARG A 30 4.52 -8.67 15.53
C ARG A 30 4.75 -8.74 17.03
N ARG A 31 5.41 -9.81 17.52
CA ARG A 31 5.71 -9.95 18.96
C ARG A 31 6.63 -8.84 19.45
N ALA A 32 7.63 -8.47 18.68
CA ALA A 32 8.53 -7.37 19.00
C ALA A 32 7.77 -6.03 19.10
N HIS A 33 6.87 -5.77 18.17
CA HIS A 33 6.01 -4.59 18.20
C HIS A 33 5.06 -4.58 19.39
N GLU A 34 4.39 -5.71 19.70
CA GLU A 34 3.51 -5.83 20.87
C GLU A 34 4.29 -5.53 22.17
N THR A 35 5.52 -6.04 22.29
CA THR A 35 6.39 -5.75 23.43
C THR A 35 6.76 -4.26 23.49
N ALA A 36 7.16 -3.68 22.38
CA ALA A 36 7.50 -2.26 22.30
C ALA A 36 6.30 -1.36 22.66
N LYS A 37 5.10 -1.75 22.25
CA LYS A 37 3.86 -1.04 22.60
C LYS A 37 3.61 -1.05 24.10
N VAL A 38 3.74 -2.20 24.77
CA VAL A 38 3.58 -2.30 26.24
C VAL A 38 4.60 -1.41 26.96
N VAL A 39 5.84 -1.37 26.47
CA VAL A 39 6.89 -0.50 27.06
C VAL A 39 6.55 0.98 26.86
N ALA A 40 6.10 1.36 25.67
CA ALA A 40 5.70 2.74 25.38
C ALA A 40 4.51 3.18 26.23
N ASP A 41 3.51 2.31 26.41
CA ASP A 41 2.34 2.56 27.25
C ASP A 41 2.75 2.78 28.71
N ALA A 42 3.60 1.92 29.28
CA ALA A 42 4.08 2.06 30.65
C ALA A 42 4.87 3.37 30.86
N ARG A 43 5.69 3.77 29.88
CA ARG A 43 6.42 5.04 29.93
C ARG A 43 5.51 6.24 29.80
N ARG A 44 4.46 6.14 28.97
CA ARG A 44 3.44 7.18 28.85
C ARG A 44 2.70 7.38 30.17
N ASP A 45 2.27 6.30 30.82
CA ASP A 45 1.56 6.35 32.08
C ASP A 45 2.42 6.99 33.20
N ALA A 46 3.71 6.63 33.26
CA ALA A 46 4.66 7.25 34.18
C ALA A 46 4.81 8.76 33.92
N TRP A 47 5.05 9.14 32.66
CA TRP A 47 5.15 10.54 32.27
C TRP A 47 3.86 11.34 32.57
N GLU A 48 2.68 10.79 32.30
CA GLU A 48 1.41 11.43 32.62
C GLU A 48 1.25 11.66 34.12
N THR A 49 1.67 10.73 34.95
CA THR A 49 1.65 10.84 36.40
C THR A 49 2.54 12.01 36.87
N ASP A 50 3.78 12.06 36.36
CA ASP A 50 4.73 13.13 36.68
C ASP A 50 4.25 14.50 36.17
N ALA A 51 3.70 14.53 34.96
CA ALA A 51 3.15 15.75 34.36
C ALA A 51 1.99 16.31 35.21
N ARG A 52 1.07 15.46 35.61
CA ARG A 52 -0.06 15.84 36.49
C ARG A 52 0.42 16.35 37.84
N ALA A 53 1.42 15.68 38.44
CA ALA A 53 2.00 16.10 39.71
C ALA A 53 2.72 17.47 39.59
N ALA A 54 3.46 17.69 38.50
CA ALA A 54 4.13 18.96 38.24
C ALA A 54 3.10 20.14 38.13
N VAL A 55 2.05 19.94 37.30
CA VAL A 55 1.00 20.94 37.12
C VAL A 55 0.25 21.24 38.44
N LYS A 56 -0.08 20.21 39.21
CA LYS A 56 -0.73 20.35 40.52
C LYS A 56 0.17 21.14 41.52
N GLY A 57 1.49 20.96 41.39
CA GLY A 57 2.48 21.72 42.20
C GLY A 57 2.87 23.09 41.63
N GLY A 58 2.15 23.63 40.64
CA GLY A 58 2.42 24.92 40.02
C GLY A 58 3.68 24.95 39.14
N ARG A 59 4.22 23.81 38.74
CA ARG A 59 5.40 23.69 37.88
C ARG A 59 4.96 23.34 36.45
N ALA A 60 5.82 23.66 35.46
CA ALA A 60 5.62 23.23 34.09
C ALA A 60 5.68 21.69 33.99
N ALA A 61 4.81 21.11 33.16
CA ALA A 61 4.87 19.69 32.85
C ALA A 61 6.17 19.34 32.13
N PRO A 62 6.82 18.21 32.46
CA PRO A 62 8.00 17.75 31.73
C PRO A 62 7.63 17.41 30.29
N PRO A 63 8.56 17.57 29.32
CA PRO A 63 8.30 17.15 27.94
C PRO A 63 8.05 15.65 27.86
N LYS A 64 7.16 15.23 26.96
CA LYS A 64 6.90 13.81 26.74
C LYS A 64 8.15 13.11 26.18
N PRO A 65 8.65 12.03 26.81
CA PRO A 65 9.78 11.26 26.26
C PRO A 65 9.42 10.62 24.92
N ALA A 66 10.38 10.55 24.01
CA ALA A 66 10.18 9.92 22.70
C ALA A 66 9.73 8.45 22.83
N GLU A 67 10.26 7.75 23.85
CA GLU A 67 9.95 6.35 24.14
C GLU A 67 8.53 6.13 24.71
N ALA A 68 7.83 7.19 25.05
CA ALA A 68 6.43 7.17 25.44
C ALA A 68 5.48 7.31 24.25
N ASN A 69 6.00 7.49 23.03
CA ASN A 69 5.21 7.47 21.81
C ASN A 69 4.90 6.03 21.42
N GLU A 70 3.70 5.83 20.90
CA GLU A 70 3.32 4.51 20.35
C GLU A 70 4.23 4.20 19.15
N PRO A 71 4.84 2.99 19.11
CA PRO A 71 5.67 2.61 17.97
C PRO A 71 4.82 2.44 16.72
N ASP A 72 5.38 2.77 15.57
CA ASP A 72 4.71 2.58 14.28
C ASP A 72 4.30 1.12 14.08
N ALA A 73 3.04 0.91 13.69
CA ALA A 73 2.53 -0.42 13.44
C ALA A 73 3.28 -1.07 12.26
N PRO A 74 3.92 -2.23 12.44
CA PRO A 74 4.59 -2.91 11.36
C PRO A 74 3.60 -3.36 10.32
N GLN A 75 4.01 -3.36 9.06
CA GLN A 75 3.20 -3.85 7.97
C GLN A 75 3.68 -5.22 7.51
N MET A 76 2.74 -6.13 7.28
CA MET A 76 3.07 -7.44 6.71
C MET A 76 3.60 -7.25 5.28
N PRO A 77 4.77 -7.80 4.95
CA PRO A 77 5.30 -7.74 3.60
C PRO A 77 4.31 -8.32 2.59
N ARG A 78 3.98 -7.55 1.57
CA ARG A 78 3.13 -7.98 0.44
C ARG A 78 3.78 -7.51 -0.85
N ILE A 79 3.80 -8.38 -1.85
CA ILE A 79 4.31 -8.07 -3.19
C ILE A 79 3.15 -8.07 -4.19
N VAL A 80 2.21 -9.00 -4.01
CA VAL A 80 1.10 -9.19 -4.93
C VAL A 80 -0.21 -8.70 -4.29
N ILE A 81 -0.93 -7.87 -5.03
CA ILE A 81 -2.31 -7.50 -4.74
C ILE A 81 -3.21 -7.97 -5.87
N THR A 82 -4.41 -8.46 -5.56
CA THR A 82 -5.37 -8.94 -6.55
C THR A 82 -6.61 -8.06 -6.62
N ASP A 83 -7.04 -7.55 -5.49
CA ASP A 83 -8.18 -6.63 -5.37
C ASP A 83 -7.92 -5.66 -4.23
N ALA A 84 -7.72 -4.39 -4.57
CA ALA A 84 -7.48 -3.34 -3.60
C ALA A 84 -7.96 -1.99 -4.14
N THR A 85 -8.52 -1.17 -3.27
CA THR A 85 -8.75 0.24 -3.56
C THR A 85 -7.43 0.99 -3.62
N ILE A 86 -7.43 2.22 -4.12
CA ILE A 86 -6.24 3.06 -4.14
C ILE A 86 -5.72 3.30 -2.73
N GLU A 87 -6.61 3.55 -1.77
CA GLU A 87 -6.23 3.76 -0.37
C GLU A 87 -5.55 2.53 0.23
N ALA A 88 -6.13 1.34 -0.03
CA ALA A 88 -5.52 0.08 0.42
C ALA A 88 -4.18 -0.17 -0.26
N THR A 89 -4.07 0.11 -1.56
CA THR A 89 -2.83 0.01 -2.32
C THR A 89 -1.77 0.97 -1.77
N ALA A 90 -2.15 2.23 -1.54
CA ALA A 90 -1.28 3.24 -0.96
C ALA A 90 -0.80 2.84 0.45
N ALA A 91 -1.71 2.36 1.31
CA ALA A 91 -1.35 1.88 2.65
C ALA A 91 -0.37 0.69 2.59
N ILE A 92 -0.54 -0.25 1.64
CA ILE A 92 0.40 -1.37 1.47
C ILE A 92 1.76 -0.87 0.94
N LEU A 93 1.78 0.13 0.06
CA LEU A 93 3.00 0.71 -0.49
C LEU A 93 3.88 1.38 0.57
N THR A 94 3.32 1.93 1.66
CA THR A 94 4.14 2.51 2.75
C THR A 94 5.09 1.49 3.37
N GLY A 95 4.69 0.21 3.45
CA GLY A 95 5.53 -0.89 3.92
C GLY A 95 6.33 -1.59 2.82
N ASN A 96 6.13 -1.21 1.55
CA ASN A 96 6.74 -1.88 0.39
C ASN A 96 7.40 -0.87 -0.56
N PRO A 97 8.53 -0.27 -0.18
CA PRO A 97 9.17 0.81 -0.96
C PRO A 97 9.69 0.35 -2.34
N ARG A 98 9.80 -0.96 -2.57
CA ARG A 98 10.16 -1.52 -3.88
C ARG A 98 8.98 -1.70 -4.83
N GLY A 99 7.76 -1.38 -4.38
CA GLY A 99 6.55 -1.46 -5.19
C GLY A 99 5.78 -2.77 -5.03
N LEU A 100 4.71 -2.88 -5.82
CA LEU A 100 3.75 -3.99 -5.80
C LEU A 100 3.48 -4.50 -7.21
N VAL A 101 2.92 -5.70 -7.28
CA VAL A 101 2.35 -6.27 -8.51
C VAL A 101 0.84 -6.39 -8.34
N LEU A 102 0.07 -5.68 -9.15
CA LEU A 102 -1.36 -5.91 -9.30
C LEU A 102 -1.57 -7.08 -10.26
N TRP A 103 -2.04 -8.20 -9.71
CA TRP A 103 -2.28 -9.42 -10.47
C TRP A 103 -3.75 -9.61 -10.78
N ARG A 104 -4.09 -9.72 -12.06
CA ARG A 104 -5.45 -9.91 -12.53
C ARG A 104 -5.53 -11.05 -13.56
N ASP A 105 -6.37 -12.05 -13.31
CA ASP A 105 -6.65 -13.07 -14.33
C ASP A 105 -7.37 -12.46 -15.54
N GLU A 106 -8.22 -11.45 -15.30
CA GLU A 106 -8.93 -10.70 -16.32
C GLU A 106 -8.96 -9.20 -15.95
N CYS A 107 -8.35 -8.37 -16.80
CA CYS A 107 -8.19 -6.93 -16.56
C CYS A 107 -9.41 -6.09 -16.99
N SER A 108 -10.34 -6.64 -17.77
CA SER A 108 -11.45 -5.86 -18.35
C SER A 108 -12.29 -5.12 -17.31
N ALA A 109 -12.64 -5.81 -16.21
CA ALA A 109 -13.44 -5.20 -15.14
C ALA A 109 -12.68 -4.09 -14.43
N TRP A 110 -11.39 -4.29 -14.18
CA TRP A 110 -10.53 -3.30 -13.56
C TRP A 110 -10.35 -2.08 -14.45
N LEU A 111 -9.95 -2.25 -15.71
CA LEU A 111 -9.81 -1.16 -16.69
C LEU A 111 -11.12 -0.40 -16.90
N GLY A 112 -12.24 -1.11 -17.00
CA GLY A 112 -13.54 -0.51 -17.18
C GLY A 112 -14.06 0.23 -15.94
N ASN A 113 -13.47 0.05 -14.77
CA ASN A 113 -13.80 0.75 -13.53
C ASN A 113 -12.87 1.91 -13.21
N ILE A 114 -11.68 1.97 -13.83
CA ILE A 114 -10.76 3.11 -13.68
C ILE A 114 -11.47 4.38 -14.16
N GLY A 115 -11.56 5.37 -13.27
CA GLY A 115 -12.22 6.65 -13.55
C GLY A 115 -13.74 6.68 -13.34
N LYS A 116 -14.42 5.55 -13.10
CA LYS A 116 -15.87 5.57 -12.79
C LYS A 116 -16.21 6.27 -11.48
N TYR A 117 -15.31 6.25 -10.52
CA TYR A 117 -15.50 6.83 -9.19
C TYR A 117 -14.75 8.17 -9.00
N GLY A 118 -14.17 8.71 -10.08
CA GLY A 118 -13.49 10.00 -10.12
C GLY A 118 -12.17 9.96 -10.91
N ASP A 119 -11.75 11.12 -11.41
CA ASP A 119 -10.51 11.26 -12.21
C ASP A 119 -9.24 10.91 -11.42
N GLY A 120 -9.31 10.95 -10.09
CA GLY A 120 -8.17 10.62 -9.21
C GLY A 120 -7.72 9.16 -9.31
N ASP A 121 -8.61 8.23 -9.65
CA ASP A 121 -8.26 6.81 -9.76
C ASP A 121 -7.35 6.58 -10.97
N ARG A 122 -7.69 7.18 -12.09
CA ARG A 122 -6.89 7.07 -13.31
C ARG A 122 -5.52 7.74 -13.16
N ALA A 123 -5.49 8.93 -12.56
CA ALA A 123 -4.26 9.65 -12.26
C ALA A 123 -3.31 8.84 -11.38
N PHE A 124 -3.82 8.20 -10.33
CA PHE A 124 -2.99 7.33 -9.47
C PHE A 124 -2.30 6.22 -10.25
N TRP A 125 -3.03 5.51 -11.13
CA TRP A 125 -2.45 4.41 -11.91
C TRP A 125 -1.45 4.88 -12.97
N LEU A 126 -1.65 6.07 -13.53
CA LEU A 126 -0.69 6.70 -14.43
C LEU A 126 0.61 7.05 -13.70
N GLU A 127 0.53 7.61 -12.49
CA GLU A 127 1.69 7.94 -11.66
C GLU A 127 2.40 6.68 -11.13
N ALA A 128 1.65 5.61 -10.84
CA ALA A 128 2.18 4.36 -10.33
C ALA A 128 3.14 3.64 -11.30
N TYR A 129 3.10 3.97 -12.58
CA TYR A 129 4.07 3.53 -13.57
C TYR A 129 5.44 4.21 -13.39
N GLY A 130 5.43 5.47 -12.95
CA GLY A 130 6.63 6.32 -12.91
C GLY A 130 7.51 6.12 -11.66
N GLY A 131 7.03 5.45 -10.64
CA GLY A 131 7.77 5.25 -9.39
C GLY A 131 8.07 6.55 -8.63
N ARG A 132 7.29 7.60 -8.84
CA ARG A 132 7.49 8.92 -8.22
C ARG A 132 6.81 8.99 -6.85
N SER A 133 7.09 10.06 -6.11
CA SER A 133 6.36 10.36 -4.88
C SER A 133 4.90 10.72 -5.18
N TYR A 134 4.00 10.30 -4.31
CA TYR A 134 2.58 10.57 -4.43
C TYR A 134 1.96 10.82 -3.06
N THR A 135 0.94 11.68 -3.00
CA THR A 135 0.20 11.95 -1.77
C THR A 135 -1.27 11.61 -1.97
N VAL A 136 -1.81 10.80 -1.08
CA VAL A 136 -3.23 10.44 -1.08
C VAL A 136 -3.93 11.23 0.02
N ASP A 137 -4.74 12.20 -0.39
CA ASP A 137 -5.58 13.01 0.49
C ASP A 137 -6.98 12.42 0.56
N ARG A 138 -7.47 12.15 1.75
CA ARG A 138 -8.83 11.65 1.96
C ARG A 138 -9.50 12.34 3.14
N LYS A 139 -10.76 12.75 2.96
CA LYS A 139 -11.56 13.46 3.97
C LYS A 139 -11.68 12.74 5.32
N LYS A 140 -11.52 11.41 5.34
CA LYS A 140 -11.64 10.58 6.54
C LYS A 140 -10.33 10.42 7.32
N HIS A 141 -9.19 10.81 6.75
CA HIS A 141 -7.89 10.74 7.41
C HIS A 141 -7.40 12.15 7.69
N PRO A 142 -7.10 12.51 8.96
CA PRO A 142 -6.67 13.85 9.33
C PRO A 142 -5.30 14.19 8.73
N GLU A 143 -4.49 13.19 8.41
CA GLU A 143 -3.18 13.35 7.79
C GLU A 143 -3.14 12.72 6.41
N PRO A 144 -2.53 13.38 5.42
CA PRO A 144 -2.34 12.82 4.10
C PRO A 144 -1.37 11.64 4.14
N LEU A 145 -1.68 10.58 3.40
CA LEU A 145 -0.76 9.46 3.23
C LEU A 145 0.28 9.82 2.17
N ARG A 146 1.51 10.01 2.59
CA ARG A 146 2.65 10.32 1.71
C ARG A 146 3.39 9.07 1.34
N LEU A 147 3.61 8.87 0.07
CA LEU A 147 4.37 7.77 -0.51
C LEU A 147 5.61 8.37 -1.18
N ASP A 148 6.79 7.94 -0.76
CA ASP A 148 8.04 8.38 -1.40
C ASP A 148 8.17 7.80 -2.80
N HIS A 149 7.68 6.58 -3.00
CA HIS A 149 7.68 5.88 -4.28
C HIS A 149 6.35 5.15 -4.49
N VAL A 150 5.65 5.49 -5.56
CA VAL A 150 4.49 4.74 -6.02
C VAL A 150 4.90 3.95 -7.25
N ALA A 151 5.16 2.66 -7.07
CA ALA A 151 5.51 1.75 -8.16
C ALA A 151 4.57 0.53 -8.12
N VAL A 152 3.75 0.37 -9.14
CA VAL A 152 2.87 -0.79 -9.27
C VAL A 152 2.97 -1.34 -10.69
N SER A 153 3.50 -2.56 -10.79
CA SER A 153 3.45 -3.33 -12.03
C SER A 153 2.10 -4.02 -12.16
N ILE A 154 1.52 -4.00 -13.34
CA ILE A 154 0.22 -4.63 -13.61
C ILE A 154 0.45 -5.84 -14.50
N VAL A 155 0.02 -7.00 -14.06
CA VAL A 155 0.10 -8.25 -14.80
C VAL A 155 -1.27 -8.88 -14.90
N GLY A 156 -1.68 -9.21 -16.12
CA GLY A 156 -2.96 -9.88 -16.28
C GLY A 156 -3.32 -10.18 -17.72
N GLY A 157 -4.39 -10.92 -17.90
CA GLY A 157 -4.94 -11.20 -19.21
C GLY A 157 -6.07 -10.25 -19.55
N ILE A 158 -6.28 -10.04 -20.85
CA ILE A 158 -7.41 -9.30 -21.37
C ILE A 158 -7.83 -9.90 -22.72
N GLN A 159 -9.13 -9.91 -22.99
CA GLN A 159 -9.63 -10.31 -24.30
C GLN A 159 -9.34 -9.21 -25.35
N PRO A 160 -8.95 -9.57 -26.60
CA PRO A 160 -8.58 -8.60 -27.64
C PRO A 160 -9.62 -7.52 -27.88
N ASP A 161 -10.91 -7.89 -27.97
CA ASP A 161 -12.02 -6.96 -28.19
C ASP A 161 -12.20 -5.99 -27.02
N ARG A 162 -11.97 -6.48 -25.80
CA ARG A 162 -11.99 -5.64 -24.59
C ARG A 162 -10.80 -4.71 -24.52
N LEU A 163 -9.63 -5.20 -24.90
CA LEU A 163 -8.43 -4.38 -25.01
C LEU A 163 -8.66 -3.19 -25.97
N ALA A 164 -9.16 -3.47 -27.17
CA ALA A 164 -9.45 -2.44 -28.16
C ALA A 164 -10.45 -1.38 -27.62
N THR A 165 -11.50 -1.83 -26.93
CA THR A 165 -12.56 -0.95 -26.43
C THR A 165 -12.15 -0.15 -25.20
N LEU A 166 -11.40 -0.75 -24.26
CA LEU A 166 -11.12 -0.14 -22.96
C LEU A 166 -9.79 0.63 -22.89
N LEU A 167 -8.82 0.24 -23.71
CA LEU A 167 -7.49 0.81 -23.65
C LEU A 167 -7.15 1.65 -24.89
N MET A 168 -7.67 1.27 -26.07
CA MET A 168 -7.27 1.87 -27.36
C MET A 168 -8.30 2.85 -27.91
N SER A 169 -9.53 2.93 -27.37
CA SER A 169 -10.63 3.73 -27.91
C SER A 169 -10.86 5.07 -27.19
N GLY A 170 -10.11 5.37 -26.14
CA GLY A 170 -10.23 6.61 -25.37
C GLY A 170 -9.31 7.73 -25.86
N ASP A 171 -9.40 8.89 -25.21
CA ASP A 171 -8.42 9.96 -25.36
C ASP A 171 -7.03 9.45 -24.98
N ASP A 172 -6.01 9.86 -25.75
CA ASP A 172 -4.62 9.44 -25.50
C ASP A 172 -4.04 10.20 -24.29
N ASP A 173 -4.34 9.69 -23.10
CA ASP A 173 -3.75 10.15 -21.84
C ASP A 173 -2.46 9.41 -21.49
N GLY A 174 -1.95 8.59 -22.41
CA GLY A 174 -0.75 7.79 -22.23
C GLY A 174 -0.95 6.48 -21.48
N MET A 175 -2.17 6.10 -21.07
CA MET A 175 -2.42 4.82 -20.37
C MET A 175 -2.03 3.64 -21.25
N ALA A 176 -2.46 3.63 -22.51
CA ALA A 176 -2.17 2.54 -23.45
C ALA A 176 -0.66 2.33 -23.65
N GLY A 177 0.11 3.41 -23.74
CA GLY A 177 1.57 3.36 -23.91
C GLY A 177 2.34 2.79 -22.72
N ARG A 178 1.68 2.54 -21.59
CA ARG A 178 2.29 1.94 -20.40
C ARG A 178 2.12 0.42 -20.31
N PHE A 179 1.40 -0.17 -21.24
CA PHE A 179 1.19 -1.62 -21.31
C PHE A 179 2.04 -2.26 -22.40
N LEU A 180 2.75 -3.30 -22.04
CA LEU A 180 3.37 -4.23 -22.97
C LEU A 180 2.37 -5.34 -23.28
N LEU A 181 1.98 -5.44 -24.53
CA LEU A 181 1.04 -6.47 -25.00
C LEU A 181 1.82 -7.59 -25.68
N THR A 182 1.57 -8.85 -25.27
CA THR A 182 2.25 -10.03 -25.78
C THR A 182 1.27 -11.10 -26.26
#